data_b50d2f1ef691d7f302726dbcdd8fb6a9
#
_entry.id   b50d2f1ef691d7f302726dbcdd8fb6a9
#
_cell.length_a   1.000
_cell.length_b   1.000
_cell.length_c   1.000
_cell.angle_alpha   90.00
_cell.angle_beta   90.00
_cell.angle_gamma   90.00
#
_symmetry.space_group_name_H-M   'P 1'
#
loop_
_entity.id
_entity.type
_entity.pdbx_description
1 polymer ?
#
loop_
_entity_poly.entity_id
_entity_poly.type
_entity_poly.pdbx_seq_one_letter_code
_entity_poly.pdbx_strand_id
1 'polypeptide(L)'
;MLKEVVGAGRQSHCTFSPSPIFIFKYLWISLLIVFSLKFSLVDAANSFPNILMPSQFVLDSSPSCTKMDLKLNYHPVIGILSHPGDGASGRLSNATNASYVAASYVKFVESAGARVIPIIYTEPLEVIFEKLDLVNGVLFTGGWAKKGLYYSVVEKIFKKILERNDAGERFPLYAVCLGFEILSMIISKDRNILEPFNSSYMASTLEFVDNVNIQGTVFQRFPPYLLEKLSTDCIVMQNHRFGISPGRFEQNKELSSFFQILTTSNDIDNKVYVSTVQAWDYPVTAFQWHPEKNTFEWGYSMIPHTEYAVEVTQHVANHLVREARKSSNRPPAQKVLESIIYNYSPTFGGKAGKGFDEVYIFT
;
A
#
# COMPACT_ATOMS: atom_id res chain seq x y z
N MET A 1 -49.66 27.65 27.67
CA MET A 1 -49.24 28.88 28.37
C MET A 1 -47.85 29.19 27.93
N LEU A 2 -47.77 30.16 26.99
CA LEU A 2 -47.01 31.44 27.11
C LEU A 2 -45.48 31.25 27.14
N LYS A 3 -44.61 31.87 26.34
CA LYS A 3 -44.70 33.03 25.41
C LYS A 3 -43.45 33.01 24.50
N GLU A 4 -43.64 33.39 23.24
CA GLU A 4 -42.63 33.90 22.34
C GLU A 4 -41.95 35.16 22.87
N VAL A 5 -40.65 35.33 22.56
CA VAL A 5 -40.05 36.67 22.45
C VAL A 5 -39.23 36.71 21.15
N VAL A 6 -39.75 37.45 20.18
CA VAL A 6 -39.09 37.87 18.97
C VAL A 6 -38.25 39.10 19.27
N GLY A 7 -36.97 39.08 18.97
CA GLY A 7 -36.06 40.21 19.03
C GLY A 7 -35.51 40.55 17.64
N ALA A 8 -36.09 41.56 17.00
CA ALA A 8 -35.63 42.11 15.73
C ALA A 8 -34.38 42.99 15.94
N GLY A 9 -33.25 42.61 15.40
CA GLY A 9 -32.03 43.41 15.31
C GLY A 9 -31.91 44.09 13.94
N ARG A 10 -31.98 45.43 13.95
CA ARG A 10 -31.79 46.31 12.78
C ARG A 10 -30.39 46.13 12.18
N GLN A 11 -30.33 45.87 10.90
CA GLN A 11 -29.15 46.08 10.05
C GLN A 11 -29.05 47.57 9.70
N SER A 12 -28.02 48.24 10.17
CA SER A 12 -27.61 49.59 9.73
C SER A 12 -26.62 49.45 8.56
N HIS A 13 -27.08 49.79 7.36
CA HIS A 13 -26.20 49.99 6.20
C HIS A 13 -25.49 51.34 6.32
N CYS A 14 -24.17 51.32 6.54
CA CYS A 14 -23.33 52.49 6.33
C CYS A 14 -22.79 52.46 4.90
N THR A 15 -23.35 53.30 4.03
CA THR A 15 -22.80 53.60 2.73
C THR A 15 -21.72 54.68 2.90
N PHE A 16 -20.44 54.29 2.74
CA PHE A 16 -19.35 55.26 2.62
C PHE A 16 -19.19 55.64 1.15
N SER A 17 -19.42 56.91 0.84
CA SER A 17 -19.06 57.51 -0.45
C SER A 17 -17.60 58.02 -0.33
N PRO A 18 -16.64 57.51 -1.10
CA PRO A 18 -15.27 57.99 -1.02
C PRO A 18 -15.13 59.36 -1.70
N SER A 19 -14.49 60.34 -1.00
CA SER A 19 -14.17 61.63 -1.55
C SER A 19 -13.12 61.51 -2.69
N PRO A 20 -13.16 62.41 -3.71
CA PRO A 20 -12.26 62.32 -4.89
C PRO A 20 -10.76 62.41 -4.55
N ILE A 21 -10.39 62.95 -3.39
CA ILE A 21 -9.00 63.02 -2.94
C ILE A 21 -8.41 61.62 -2.58
N PHE A 22 -9.26 60.70 -2.12
CA PHE A 22 -8.85 59.36 -1.79
C PHE A 22 -8.55 58.51 -3.04
N ILE A 23 -9.29 58.72 -4.14
CA ILE A 23 -9.11 57.97 -5.39
C ILE A 23 -7.74 58.28 -6.03
N PHE A 24 -7.28 59.51 -5.99
CA PHE A 24 -5.94 59.88 -6.51
C PHE A 24 -4.79 59.26 -5.71
N LYS A 25 -4.89 59.18 -4.37
CA LYS A 25 -3.85 58.53 -3.58
C LYS A 25 -3.72 57.05 -3.85
N TYR A 26 -4.83 56.33 -4.02
CA TYR A 26 -4.79 54.90 -4.34
C TYR A 26 -4.33 54.64 -5.77
N LEU A 27 -4.60 55.51 -6.73
CA LEU A 27 -4.09 55.38 -8.09
C LEU A 27 -2.53 55.45 -8.13
N TRP A 28 -1.95 56.37 -7.35
CA TRP A 28 -0.48 56.52 -7.27
C TRP A 28 0.16 55.34 -6.55
N ILE A 29 -0.43 54.81 -5.48
CA ILE A 29 0.04 53.64 -4.78
C ILE A 29 -0.06 52.40 -5.68
N SER A 30 -1.15 52.25 -6.42
CA SER A 30 -1.32 51.14 -7.38
C SER A 30 -0.30 51.19 -8.52
N LEU A 31 0.01 52.41 -9.03
CA LEU A 31 1.04 52.60 -10.06
C LEU A 31 2.44 52.25 -9.53
N LEU A 32 2.77 52.64 -8.30
CA LEU A 32 4.05 52.32 -7.66
C LEU A 32 4.19 50.82 -7.40
N ILE A 33 3.12 50.14 -6.99
CA ILE A 33 3.12 48.70 -6.79
C ILE A 33 3.29 47.95 -8.13
N VAL A 34 2.61 48.39 -9.20
CA VAL A 34 2.75 47.78 -10.54
C VAL A 34 4.17 48.04 -11.10
N PHE A 35 4.77 49.21 -10.82
CA PHE A 35 6.15 49.50 -11.23
C PHE A 35 7.17 48.66 -10.44
N SER A 36 7.00 48.52 -9.13
CA SER A 36 7.83 47.62 -8.28
C SER A 36 7.70 46.15 -8.67
N LEU A 37 6.48 45.69 -8.96
CA LEU A 37 6.25 44.32 -9.44
C LEU A 37 6.87 44.07 -10.83
N LYS A 38 6.85 45.08 -11.73
CA LYS A 38 7.54 44.93 -13.03
C LYS A 38 9.06 44.88 -12.87
N PHE A 39 9.65 45.68 -11.96
CA PHE A 39 11.10 45.63 -11.69
C PHE A 39 11.49 44.28 -11.02
N SER A 40 10.70 43.77 -10.06
CA SER A 40 10.96 42.48 -9.45
C SER A 40 10.77 41.32 -10.43
N LEU A 41 9.83 41.41 -11.38
CA LEU A 41 9.62 40.38 -12.40
C LEU A 41 10.76 40.38 -13.45
N VAL A 42 11.37 41.54 -13.75
CA VAL A 42 12.51 41.62 -14.68
C VAL A 42 13.77 41.02 -14.05
N ASP A 43 14.02 41.29 -12.75
CA ASP A 43 15.16 40.68 -12.04
C ASP A 43 14.95 39.18 -11.78
N ALA A 44 13.70 38.75 -11.48
CA ALA A 44 13.37 37.33 -11.33
C ALA A 44 13.50 36.56 -12.64
N ALA A 45 13.21 37.19 -13.80
CA ALA A 45 13.38 36.53 -15.09
C ALA A 45 14.87 36.30 -15.45
N ASN A 46 15.79 37.07 -14.85
CA ASN A 46 17.24 36.90 -15.07
C ASN A 46 17.92 36.00 -14.02
N SER A 47 17.20 35.57 -12.97
CA SER A 47 17.74 34.76 -11.87
C SER A 47 17.21 33.33 -11.83
N PHE A 48 16.46 32.87 -12.83
CA PHE A 48 16.19 31.44 -12.95
C PHE A 48 17.54 30.72 -13.19
N PRO A 49 17.95 29.79 -12.34
CA PRO A 49 19.07 28.94 -12.68
C PRO A 49 18.74 28.33 -14.04
N ASN A 50 19.61 28.51 -15.01
CA ASN A 50 19.46 27.87 -16.31
C ASN A 50 19.22 26.41 -16.09
N ILE A 51 18.00 25.93 -16.39
CA ILE A 51 17.73 24.49 -16.40
C ILE A 51 18.61 23.95 -17.52
N LEU A 52 19.74 23.37 -17.12
CA LEU A 52 20.64 22.72 -18.08
C LEU A 52 19.89 21.52 -18.66
N MET A 53 19.58 21.60 -19.94
CA MET A 53 19.05 20.44 -20.65
C MET A 53 20.12 19.33 -20.66
N PRO A 54 19.74 18.06 -20.64
CA PRO A 54 20.70 16.94 -20.66
C PRO A 54 21.78 17.05 -21.75
N SER A 55 21.46 17.68 -22.88
CA SER A 55 22.40 17.97 -23.97
C SER A 55 23.44 19.03 -23.64
N GLN A 56 23.28 19.81 -22.58
CA GLN A 56 24.21 20.82 -22.10
C GLN A 56 25.23 20.29 -21.08
N PHE A 57 24.98 19.07 -20.55
CA PHE A 57 26.01 18.33 -19.83
C PHE A 57 26.99 17.81 -20.88
N VAL A 58 28.22 18.28 -20.85
CA VAL A 58 29.30 17.73 -21.68
C VAL A 58 29.57 16.31 -21.16
N LEU A 59 28.87 15.35 -21.73
CA LEU A 59 29.19 13.95 -21.57
C LEU A 59 30.22 13.62 -22.66
N ASP A 60 31.41 13.24 -22.25
CA ASP A 60 32.48 12.78 -23.16
C ASP A 60 32.11 11.52 -23.96
N SER A 61 30.89 11.03 -23.76
CA SER A 61 30.31 9.87 -24.49
C SER A 61 28.91 10.21 -24.97
N SER A 62 28.61 9.83 -26.21
CA SER A 62 27.22 9.84 -26.71
C SER A 62 26.31 9.11 -25.75
N PRO A 63 25.12 9.66 -25.42
CA PRO A 63 24.17 8.95 -24.57
C PRO A 63 23.81 7.61 -25.22
N SER A 64 24.14 6.51 -24.54
CA SER A 64 23.76 5.18 -24.99
C SER A 64 22.66 4.64 -24.10
N CYS A 65 21.64 4.01 -24.68
CA CYS A 65 20.66 3.29 -23.90
C CYS A 65 21.36 2.20 -23.08
N THR A 66 21.10 2.18 -21.77
CA THR A 66 21.62 1.12 -20.90
C THR A 66 21.16 -0.23 -21.42
N LYS A 67 22.08 -1.17 -21.62
CA LYS A 67 21.71 -2.54 -21.99
C LYS A 67 20.85 -3.16 -20.90
N MET A 68 19.78 -3.83 -21.30
CA MET A 68 18.93 -4.58 -20.37
C MET A 68 19.73 -5.69 -19.69
N ASP A 69 19.57 -5.86 -18.39
CA ASP A 69 20.10 -7.01 -17.66
C ASP A 69 19.25 -8.23 -17.98
N LEU A 70 19.77 -9.13 -18.81
CA LEU A 70 19.07 -10.33 -19.28
C LEU A 70 18.74 -11.32 -18.14
N LYS A 71 19.31 -11.16 -16.94
CA LYS A 71 19.00 -11.97 -15.77
C LYS A 71 17.66 -11.57 -15.14
N LEU A 72 17.20 -10.33 -15.36
CA LEU A 72 15.96 -9.83 -14.79
C LEU A 72 14.74 -10.14 -15.67
N ASN A 73 13.60 -10.39 -15.03
CA ASN A 73 12.30 -10.45 -15.70
C ASN A 73 11.70 -9.05 -15.81
N TYR A 74 11.57 -8.53 -17.02
CA TYR A 74 10.96 -7.22 -17.27
C TYR A 74 9.44 -7.27 -17.44
N HIS A 75 8.84 -8.45 -17.42
CA HIS A 75 7.40 -8.68 -17.50
C HIS A 75 6.90 -9.51 -16.30
N PRO A 76 7.17 -9.06 -15.05
CA PRO A 76 6.79 -9.83 -13.86
C PRO A 76 5.28 -9.92 -13.73
N VAL A 77 4.82 -11.05 -13.21
CA VAL A 77 3.42 -11.34 -12.91
C VAL A 77 3.29 -11.72 -11.44
N ILE A 78 2.34 -11.14 -10.73
CA ILE A 78 2.05 -11.43 -9.32
C ILE A 78 0.70 -12.12 -9.21
N GLY A 79 0.66 -13.24 -8.50
CA GLY A 79 -0.58 -13.89 -8.10
C GLY A 79 -1.17 -13.19 -6.88
N ILE A 80 -2.44 -12.81 -6.90
CA ILE A 80 -3.13 -12.29 -5.73
C ILE A 80 -4.22 -13.27 -5.31
N LEU A 81 -4.15 -13.78 -4.08
CA LEU A 81 -5.12 -14.73 -3.54
C LEU A 81 -6.44 -14.01 -3.22
N SER A 82 -7.54 -14.48 -3.80
CA SER A 82 -8.88 -13.98 -3.49
C SER A 82 -9.29 -14.37 -2.07
N HIS A 83 -10.06 -13.49 -1.41
CA HIS A 83 -10.59 -13.70 -0.07
C HIS A 83 -12.10 -14.10 -0.14
N PRO A 84 -12.61 -14.93 0.77
CA PRO A 84 -14.04 -15.28 0.84
C PRO A 84 -14.98 -14.07 0.96
N GLY A 85 -16.10 -14.11 0.28
CA GLY A 85 -17.13 -13.06 0.28
C GLY A 85 -17.06 -12.14 -0.92
N ASP A 86 -17.66 -10.96 -0.81
CA ASP A 86 -17.79 -9.98 -1.90
C ASP A 86 -17.07 -8.63 -1.62
N GLY A 87 -16.33 -8.55 -0.51
CA GLY A 87 -15.70 -7.31 -0.07
C GLY A 87 -16.64 -6.26 0.51
N ALA A 88 -17.95 -6.53 0.52
CA ALA A 88 -18.99 -5.58 0.94
C ALA A 88 -20.03 -6.20 1.90
N SER A 89 -19.68 -7.28 2.58
CA SER A 89 -20.57 -7.99 3.53
C SER A 89 -21.87 -8.46 2.90
N GLY A 90 -21.82 -9.05 1.71
CA GLY A 90 -22.95 -9.62 0.98
C GLY A 90 -23.84 -8.59 0.26
N ARG A 91 -23.42 -7.33 0.15
CA ARG A 91 -24.20 -6.27 -0.51
C ARG A 91 -23.98 -6.18 -2.03
N LEU A 92 -22.89 -6.76 -2.53
CA LEU A 92 -22.55 -6.78 -3.96
C LEU A 92 -22.84 -8.13 -4.60
N SER A 93 -22.72 -9.23 -3.84
CA SER A 93 -23.03 -10.58 -4.31
C SER A 93 -23.58 -11.42 -3.16
N ASN A 94 -24.64 -12.17 -3.43
CA ASN A 94 -25.25 -13.13 -2.49
C ASN A 94 -24.84 -14.58 -2.77
N ALA A 95 -23.91 -14.81 -3.71
CA ALA A 95 -23.42 -16.15 -4.02
C ALA A 95 -22.63 -16.72 -2.82
N THR A 96 -22.96 -17.94 -2.43
CA THR A 96 -22.38 -18.60 -1.24
C THR A 96 -20.90 -18.93 -1.40
N ASN A 97 -20.43 -19.06 -2.65
CA ASN A 97 -19.05 -19.34 -3.02
C ASN A 97 -18.30 -18.09 -3.52
N ALA A 98 -18.89 -16.90 -3.40
CA ALA A 98 -18.25 -15.67 -3.85
C ALA A 98 -16.90 -15.48 -3.15
N SER A 99 -15.92 -15.04 -3.93
CA SER A 99 -14.64 -14.55 -3.44
C SER A 99 -14.28 -13.25 -4.14
N TYR A 100 -13.36 -12.48 -3.54
CA TYR A 100 -13.00 -11.19 -4.10
C TYR A 100 -11.51 -10.88 -3.93
N VAL A 101 -11.02 -10.00 -4.79
CA VAL A 101 -9.76 -9.26 -4.64
C VAL A 101 -10.11 -7.78 -4.64
N ALA A 102 -9.71 -7.05 -3.59
CA ALA A 102 -9.86 -5.59 -3.61
C ALA A 102 -8.95 -4.99 -4.67
N ALA A 103 -9.48 -4.07 -5.48
CA ALA A 103 -8.75 -3.46 -6.57
C ALA A 103 -7.51 -2.67 -6.10
N SER A 104 -7.49 -2.22 -4.86
CA SER A 104 -6.33 -1.57 -4.24
C SER A 104 -5.08 -2.46 -4.25
N TYR A 105 -5.21 -3.77 -4.02
CA TYR A 105 -4.07 -4.71 -4.14
C TYR A 105 -3.59 -4.86 -5.59
N VAL A 106 -4.52 -4.88 -6.54
CA VAL A 106 -4.19 -4.95 -7.98
C VAL A 106 -3.45 -3.68 -8.39
N LYS A 107 -4.02 -2.51 -8.09
CA LYS A 107 -3.42 -1.20 -8.38
C LYS A 107 -2.04 -1.03 -7.72
N PHE A 108 -1.89 -1.51 -6.47
CA PHE A 108 -0.62 -1.52 -5.74
C PHE A 108 0.47 -2.29 -6.49
N VAL A 109 0.18 -3.48 -6.96
CA VAL A 109 1.13 -4.31 -7.71
C VAL A 109 1.42 -3.71 -9.10
N GLU A 110 0.39 -3.23 -9.79
CA GLU A 110 0.51 -2.67 -11.14
C GLU A 110 1.26 -1.33 -11.14
N SER A 111 1.11 -0.50 -10.10
CA SER A 111 1.85 0.75 -9.95
C SER A 111 3.37 0.56 -9.93
N ALA A 112 3.84 -0.62 -9.55
CA ALA A 112 5.25 -0.99 -9.54
C ALA A 112 5.72 -1.70 -10.84
N GLY A 113 4.84 -1.84 -11.83
CA GLY A 113 5.16 -2.39 -13.16
C GLY A 113 5.13 -3.90 -13.24
N ALA A 114 4.17 -4.55 -12.58
CA ALA A 114 3.84 -5.96 -12.76
C ALA A 114 2.41 -6.13 -13.31
N ARG A 115 2.09 -7.33 -13.77
CA ARG A 115 0.71 -7.75 -14.08
C ARG A 115 0.17 -8.61 -12.96
N VAL A 116 -1.15 -8.81 -12.93
CA VAL A 116 -1.82 -9.57 -11.88
C VAL A 116 -2.60 -10.75 -12.45
N ILE A 117 -2.44 -11.93 -11.85
CA ILE A 117 -3.31 -13.09 -12.02
C ILE A 117 -4.07 -13.32 -10.71
N PRO A 118 -5.43 -13.37 -10.72
CA PRO A 118 -6.20 -13.72 -9.54
C PRO A 118 -6.08 -15.23 -9.28
N ILE A 119 -5.67 -15.59 -8.06
CA ILE A 119 -5.68 -16.96 -7.57
C ILE A 119 -6.98 -17.12 -6.78
N ILE A 120 -7.97 -17.79 -7.38
CA ILE A 120 -9.29 -17.92 -6.77
C ILE A 120 -9.26 -19.09 -5.78
N TYR A 121 -9.45 -18.80 -4.47
CA TYR A 121 -9.22 -19.79 -3.41
C TYR A 121 -10.19 -20.98 -3.45
N THR A 122 -11.32 -20.87 -4.15
CA THR A 122 -12.31 -21.93 -4.32
C THR A 122 -12.03 -22.87 -5.49
N GLU A 123 -11.05 -22.56 -6.33
CA GLU A 123 -10.64 -23.44 -7.43
C GLU A 123 -9.97 -24.70 -6.90
N PRO A 124 -10.00 -25.81 -7.69
CA PRO A 124 -9.21 -26.99 -7.40
C PRO A 124 -7.73 -26.66 -7.21
N LEU A 125 -7.06 -27.39 -6.33
CA LEU A 125 -5.64 -27.11 -6.02
C LEU A 125 -4.73 -27.23 -7.25
N GLU A 126 -5.05 -28.12 -8.17
CA GLU A 126 -4.34 -28.32 -9.41
C GLU A 126 -4.38 -27.03 -10.24
N VAL A 127 -5.54 -26.40 -10.37
CA VAL A 127 -5.72 -25.11 -11.06
C VAL A 127 -4.98 -24.00 -10.35
N ILE A 128 -5.03 -23.95 -9.01
CA ILE A 128 -4.27 -23.00 -8.21
C ILE A 128 -2.76 -23.15 -8.47
N PHE A 129 -2.24 -24.39 -8.50
CA PHE A 129 -0.82 -24.63 -8.75
C PHE A 129 -0.42 -24.33 -10.19
N GLU A 130 -1.27 -24.61 -11.19
CA GLU A 130 -1.06 -24.16 -12.56
C GLU A 130 -0.94 -22.62 -12.65
N LYS A 131 -1.78 -21.88 -11.94
CA LYS A 131 -1.68 -20.41 -11.85
C LYS A 131 -0.40 -19.96 -11.13
N LEU A 132 0.07 -20.69 -10.11
CA LEU A 132 1.37 -20.40 -9.48
C LEU A 132 2.54 -20.55 -10.46
N ASP A 133 2.44 -21.43 -11.45
CA ASP A 133 3.47 -21.59 -12.48
C ASP A 133 3.46 -20.43 -13.52
N LEU A 134 2.39 -19.62 -13.55
CA LEU A 134 2.27 -18.45 -14.41
C LEU A 134 2.76 -17.15 -13.76
N VAL A 135 3.13 -17.17 -12.46
CA VAL A 135 3.50 -15.96 -11.73
C VAL A 135 4.94 -16.00 -11.22
N ASN A 136 5.44 -14.84 -10.84
CA ASN A 136 6.80 -14.63 -10.34
C ASN A 136 6.86 -14.28 -8.84
N GLY A 137 5.72 -14.29 -8.18
CA GLY A 137 5.53 -14.03 -6.76
C GLY A 137 4.06 -13.98 -6.40
N VAL A 138 3.75 -13.95 -5.11
CA VAL A 138 2.37 -14.00 -4.61
C VAL A 138 2.13 -12.92 -3.57
N LEU A 139 0.88 -12.45 -3.49
CA LEU A 139 0.39 -11.57 -2.44
C LEU A 139 -0.83 -12.21 -1.77
N PHE A 140 -0.77 -12.40 -0.44
CA PHE A 140 -1.91 -12.73 0.40
C PHE A 140 -2.54 -11.46 0.95
N THR A 141 -3.84 -11.30 0.75
CA THR A 141 -4.58 -10.07 1.09
C THR A 141 -5.00 -10.03 2.56
N GLY A 142 -5.43 -8.85 3.01
CA GLY A 142 -6.17 -8.68 4.25
C GLY A 142 -7.56 -9.31 4.18
N GLY A 143 -8.22 -9.42 5.34
CA GLY A 143 -9.56 -9.98 5.45
C GLY A 143 -9.86 -10.54 6.84
N TRP A 144 -10.72 -11.58 6.91
CA TRP A 144 -11.21 -12.11 8.19
C TRP A 144 -11.14 -13.64 8.31
N ALA A 145 -10.97 -14.37 7.21
CA ALA A 145 -11.13 -15.83 7.17
C ALA A 145 -9.88 -16.57 7.69
N LYS A 146 -9.88 -16.95 8.97
CA LYS A 146 -8.77 -17.63 9.66
C LYS A 146 -8.95 -19.16 9.76
N LYS A 147 -10.00 -19.74 9.15
CA LYS A 147 -10.35 -21.17 9.30
C LYS A 147 -10.87 -21.75 7.97
N GLY A 148 -11.08 -23.06 7.96
CA GLY A 148 -11.71 -23.77 6.85
C GLY A 148 -10.86 -23.82 5.59
N LEU A 149 -11.53 -23.86 4.43
CA LEU A 149 -10.87 -24.02 3.13
C LEU A 149 -9.83 -22.93 2.87
N TYR A 150 -10.16 -21.67 3.15
CA TYR A 150 -9.23 -20.55 2.90
C TYR A 150 -7.89 -20.72 3.62
N TYR A 151 -7.93 -21.06 4.92
CA TYR A 151 -6.70 -21.33 5.69
C TYR A 151 -5.89 -22.48 5.07
N SER A 152 -6.57 -23.58 4.72
CA SER A 152 -5.90 -24.74 4.12
C SER A 152 -5.27 -24.42 2.77
N VAL A 153 -5.91 -23.58 1.96
CA VAL A 153 -5.38 -23.14 0.67
C VAL A 153 -4.14 -22.26 0.88
N VAL A 154 -4.21 -21.29 1.82
CA VAL A 154 -3.05 -20.44 2.16
C VAL A 154 -1.86 -21.30 2.60
N GLU A 155 -2.10 -22.30 3.47
CA GLU A 155 -1.06 -23.20 3.96
C GLU A 155 -0.40 -24.00 2.82
N LYS A 156 -1.18 -24.52 1.88
CA LYS A 156 -0.68 -25.27 0.72
C LYS A 156 0.08 -24.39 -0.27
N ILE A 157 -0.41 -23.18 -0.54
CA ILE A 157 0.29 -22.21 -1.40
C ILE A 157 1.61 -21.79 -0.72
N PHE A 158 1.59 -21.50 0.58
CA PHE A 158 2.79 -21.12 1.32
C PHE A 158 3.85 -22.22 1.28
N LYS A 159 3.46 -23.48 1.52
CA LYS A 159 4.37 -24.62 1.37
C LYS A 159 4.98 -24.70 -0.02
N LYS A 160 4.17 -24.52 -1.08
CA LYS A 160 4.63 -24.53 -2.48
C LYS A 160 5.62 -23.39 -2.76
N ILE A 161 5.42 -22.21 -2.16
CA ILE A 161 6.34 -21.07 -2.27
C ILE A 161 7.70 -21.40 -1.64
N LEU A 162 7.71 -22.01 -0.45
CA LEU A 162 8.96 -22.43 0.20
C LEU A 162 9.69 -23.47 -0.66
N GLU A 163 9.00 -24.51 -1.15
CA GLU A 163 9.55 -25.54 -2.03
C GLU A 163 10.24 -24.95 -3.29
N ARG A 164 9.62 -23.92 -3.90
CA ARG A 164 10.20 -23.24 -5.07
C ARG A 164 11.48 -22.47 -4.71
N ASN A 165 11.48 -21.77 -3.59
CA ASN A 165 12.66 -21.06 -3.10
C ASN A 165 13.78 -22.03 -2.70
N ASP A 166 13.46 -23.17 -2.06
CA ASP A 166 14.42 -24.24 -1.72
C ASP A 166 15.04 -24.87 -2.96
N ALA A 167 14.27 -24.92 -4.06
CA ALA A 167 14.77 -25.36 -5.38
C ALA A 167 15.62 -24.29 -6.10
N GLY A 168 15.87 -23.13 -5.45
CA GLY A 168 16.71 -22.06 -5.99
C GLY A 168 15.96 -21.06 -6.88
N GLU A 169 14.63 -21.14 -6.99
CA GLU A 169 13.83 -20.14 -7.67
C GLU A 169 13.53 -18.95 -6.74
N ARG A 170 13.85 -17.74 -7.19
CA ARG A 170 13.46 -16.53 -6.43
C ARG A 170 11.96 -16.28 -6.58
N PHE A 171 11.17 -16.61 -5.55
CA PHE A 171 9.71 -16.52 -5.59
C PHE A 171 9.18 -15.77 -4.35
N PRO A 172 9.05 -14.42 -4.42
CA PRO A 172 8.65 -13.60 -3.29
C PRO A 172 7.20 -13.77 -2.88
N LEU A 173 6.93 -13.59 -1.58
CA LEU A 173 5.61 -13.53 -0.98
C LEU A 173 5.45 -12.27 -0.16
N TYR A 174 4.37 -11.54 -0.39
CA TYR A 174 3.84 -10.54 0.53
C TYR A 174 2.58 -11.05 1.21
N ALA A 175 2.47 -10.82 2.52
CA ALA A 175 1.32 -11.20 3.32
C ALA A 175 0.83 -9.99 4.13
N VAL A 176 -0.37 -9.49 3.82
CA VAL A 176 -0.91 -8.25 4.39
C VAL A 176 -2.03 -8.56 5.37
N CYS A 177 -1.99 -7.99 6.57
CA CYS A 177 -3.01 -8.06 7.62
C CYS A 177 -3.42 -9.51 7.93
N LEU A 178 -4.56 -10.00 7.42
CA LEU A 178 -4.95 -11.41 7.56
C LEU A 178 -3.86 -12.37 7.04
N GLY A 179 -3.19 -12.00 5.94
CA GLY A 179 -2.09 -12.80 5.41
C GLY A 179 -0.96 -12.95 6.42
N PHE A 180 -0.55 -11.86 7.11
CA PHE A 180 0.41 -11.91 8.22
C PHE A 180 -0.09 -12.81 9.37
N GLU A 181 -1.35 -12.63 9.78
CA GLU A 181 -1.94 -13.41 10.86
C GLU A 181 -1.95 -14.92 10.56
N ILE A 182 -2.34 -15.31 9.33
CA ILE A 182 -2.37 -16.73 8.92
C ILE A 182 -0.96 -17.31 8.82
N LEU A 183 0.00 -16.58 8.23
CA LEU A 183 1.39 -17.06 8.19
C LEU A 183 1.95 -17.24 9.59
N SER A 184 1.65 -16.33 10.51
CA SER A 184 2.06 -16.47 11.90
C SER A 184 1.48 -17.72 12.57
N MET A 185 0.20 -18.04 12.31
CA MET A 185 -0.43 -19.26 12.82
C MET A 185 0.18 -20.53 12.19
N ILE A 186 0.52 -20.51 10.91
CA ILE A 186 1.11 -21.67 10.20
C ILE A 186 2.53 -21.92 10.70
N ILE A 187 3.35 -20.87 10.74
CA ILE A 187 4.78 -20.98 11.08
C ILE A 187 4.96 -21.29 12.56
N SER A 188 4.20 -20.64 13.44
CA SER A 188 4.24 -20.92 14.88
C SER A 188 3.75 -22.31 15.26
N LYS A 189 3.04 -22.99 14.35
CA LYS A 189 2.28 -24.23 14.63
C LYS A 189 1.26 -24.08 15.76
N ASP A 190 0.86 -22.83 16.09
CA ASP A 190 -0.11 -22.48 17.12
C ASP A 190 -1.24 -21.63 16.55
N ARG A 191 -2.43 -22.20 16.47
CA ARG A 191 -3.63 -21.49 15.98
C ARG A 191 -4.13 -20.41 16.94
N ASN A 192 -3.61 -20.36 18.16
CA ASN A 192 -3.97 -19.39 19.20
C ASN A 192 -2.85 -18.36 19.45
N ILE A 193 -1.86 -18.28 18.55
CA ILE A 193 -0.73 -17.35 18.68
C ILE A 193 -1.17 -15.88 18.70
N LEU A 194 -2.30 -15.56 18.07
CA LEU A 194 -2.82 -14.20 17.96
C LEU A 194 -3.40 -13.69 19.28
N GLU A 195 -3.17 -12.43 19.58
CA GLU A 195 -3.68 -11.69 20.72
C GLU A 195 -4.64 -10.57 20.25
N PRO A 196 -5.61 -10.16 21.10
CA PRO A 196 -6.47 -9.03 20.77
C PRO A 196 -5.71 -7.70 20.87
N PHE A 197 -5.95 -6.83 19.88
CA PHE A 197 -5.47 -5.45 19.80
C PHE A 197 -6.58 -4.53 19.32
N ASN A 198 -6.49 -3.25 19.67
CA ASN A 198 -7.46 -2.22 19.28
C ASN A 198 -6.86 -1.31 18.21
N SER A 199 -6.68 -1.83 17.00
CA SER A 199 -6.06 -1.12 15.85
C SER A 199 -6.98 -1.07 14.63
N SER A 200 -8.30 -0.92 14.85
CA SER A 200 -9.26 -0.82 13.76
C SER A 200 -9.39 0.63 13.29
N TYR A 201 -9.30 0.85 11.97
CA TYR A 201 -9.53 2.15 11.33
C TYR A 201 -8.66 3.28 11.89
N MET A 202 -7.36 3.06 12.04
CA MET A 202 -6.44 4.08 12.55
C MET A 202 -5.20 4.23 11.67
N ALA A 203 -4.69 5.46 11.58
CA ALA A 203 -3.35 5.71 11.08
C ALA A 203 -2.35 5.64 12.25
N SER A 204 -1.15 5.11 12.01
CA SER A 204 -0.09 4.99 13.01
C SER A 204 1.29 5.26 12.45
N THR A 205 2.28 5.26 13.32
CA THR A 205 3.71 5.19 13.02
C THR A 205 4.18 3.73 12.89
N LEU A 206 5.40 3.56 12.41
CA LEU A 206 6.16 2.32 12.49
C LEU A 206 7.42 2.58 13.30
N GLU A 207 7.56 1.91 14.45
CA GLU A 207 8.74 1.97 15.28
C GLU A 207 9.74 0.89 14.85
N PHE A 208 10.90 1.27 14.34
CA PHE A 208 11.95 0.31 14.00
C PHE A 208 12.52 -0.31 15.28
N VAL A 209 12.71 -1.64 15.29
CA VAL A 209 13.34 -2.31 16.43
C VAL A 209 14.83 -1.93 16.53
N ASP A 210 15.36 -1.92 17.75
CA ASP A 210 16.75 -1.54 18.01
C ASP A 210 17.73 -2.37 17.17
N ASN A 211 18.71 -1.68 16.57
CA ASN A 211 19.76 -2.27 15.74
C ASN A 211 19.27 -3.10 14.53
N VAL A 212 18.05 -2.88 14.06
CA VAL A 212 17.55 -3.58 12.88
C VAL A 212 18.42 -3.31 11.65
N ASN A 213 18.83 -4.36 10.97
CA ASN A 213 19.49 -4.23 9.68
C ASN A 213 18.44 -4.23 8.57
N ILE A 214 18.22 -3.07 7.96
CA ILE A 214 17.25 -2.92 6.85
C ILE A 214 17.77 -3.38 5.48
N GLN A 215 19.06 -3.75 5.38
CA GLN A 215 19.63 -4.24 4.12
C GLN A 215 18.99 -5.57 3.70
N GLY A 216 18.59 -5.68 2.44
CA GLY A 216 17.85 -6.84 1.93
C GLY A 216 16.35 -6.83 2.24
N THR A 217 15.87 -5.92 3.09
CA THR A 217 14.45 -5.81 3.48
C THR A 217 13.66 -4.86 2.59
N VAL A 218 12.35 -4.79 2.83
CA VAL A 218 11.44 -3.84 2.18
C VAL A 218 11.88 -2.39 2.36
N PHE A 219 12.53 -2.05 3.46
CA PHE A 219 12.97 -0.68 3.80
C PHE A 219 14.33 -0.29 3.21
N GLN A 220 15.06 -1.21 2.59
CA GLN A 220 16.42 -0.97 2.07
C GLN A 220 16.54 0.27 1.15
N ARG A 221 15.53 0.57 0.37
CA ARG A 221 15.55 1.67 -0.60
C ARG A 221 14.70 2.87 -0.19
N PHE A 222 14.23 2.90 1.04
CA PHE A 222 13.58 4.09 1.57
C PHE A 222 14.64 5.17 1.80
N PRO A 223 14.41 6.41 1.35
CA PRO A 223 15.31 7.50 1.68
C PRO A 223 15.27 7.81 3.18
N PRO A 224 16.36 8.34 3.76
CA PRO A 224 16.46 8.59 5.21
C PRO A 224 15.28 9.41 5.78
N TYR A 225 14.85 10.46 5.05
CA TYR A 225 13.71 11.28 5.51
C TYR A 225 12.42 10.47 5.61
N LEU A 226 12.18 9.52 4.71
CA LEU A 226 10.96 8.72 4.72
C LEU A 226 10.99 7.65 5.83
N LEU A 227 12.17 7.12 6.17
CA LEU A 227 12.34 6.27 7.36
C LEU A 227 12.05 7.05 8.65
N GLU A 228 12.53 8.30 8.76
CA GLU A 228 12.19 9.19 9.87
C GLU A 228 10.68 9.45 9.95
N LYS A 229 10.06 9.77 8.80
CA LYS A 229 8.61 10.01 8.72
C LYS A 229 7.77 8.79 9.12
N LEU A 230 8.21 7.58 8.80
CA LEU A 230 7.55 6.37 9.28
C LEU A 230 7.50 6.28 10.81
N SER A 231 8.52 6.77 11.51
CA SER A 231 8.60 6.73 12.98
C SER A 231 7.96 7.94 13.67
N THR A 232 7.76 9.06 12.96
CA THR A 232 7.26 10.31 13.56
C THR A 232 5.84 10.66 13.16
N ASP A 233 5.40 10.28 11.97
CA ASP A 233 4.13 10.69 11.41
C ASP A 233 3.19 9.48 11.25
N CYS A 234 1.89 9.69 11.47
CA CYS A 234 0.89 8.63 11.28
C CYS A 234 0.58 8.45 9.79
N ILE A 235 1.48 7.77 9.07
CA ILE A 235 1.42 7.59 7.62
C ILE A 235 1.20 6.13 7.16
N VAL A 236 0.90 5.21 8.08
CA VAL A 236 0.55 3.84 7.76
C VAL A 236 -0.86 3.49 8.25
N MET A 237 -1.63 2.80 7.43
CA MET A 237 -3.01 2.46 7.76
C MET A 237 -3.08 1.12 8.49
N GLN A 238 -3.69 1.12 9.67
CA GLN A 238 -4.01 -0.05 10.48
C GLN A 238 -5.51 -0.35 10.41
N ASN A 239 -5.87 -1.62 10.26
CA ASN A 239 -7.26 -2.04 10.35
C ASN A 239 -7.37 -3.50 10.78
N HIS A 240 -7.00 -3.79 12.02
CA HIS A 240 -7.02 -5.14 12.57
C HIS A 240 -7.44 -5.16 14.04
N ARG A 241 -7.92 -6.33 14.50
CA ARG A 241 -8.32 -6.61 15.90
C ARG A 241 -7.45 -7.67 16.55
N PHE A 242 -6.55 -8.27 15.79
CA PHE A 242 -5.62 -9.29 16.25
C PHE A 242 -4.23 -8.94 15.77
N GLY A 243 -3.24 -9.43 16.49
CA GLY A 243 -1.83 -9.25 16.18
C GLY A 243 -1.00 -10.15 17.10
N ILE A 244 0.28 -9.86 17.24
CA ILE A 244 1.19 -10.60 18.11
C ILE A 244 2.07 -9.58 18.82
N SER A 245 2.17 -9.65 20.16
CA SER A 245 3.13 -8.83 20.91
C SER A 245 4.57 -9.29 20.63
N PRO A 246 5.57 -8.39 20.67
CA PRO A 246 6.97 -8.76 20.47
C PRO A 246 7.43 -9.89 21.40
N GLY A 247 7.07 -9.82 22.69
CA GLY A 247 7.43 -10.86 23.64
C GLY A 247 6.84 -12.24 23.31
N ARG A 248 5.57 -12.29 22.86
CA ARG A 248 4.94 -13.56 22.43
C ARG A 248 5.56 -14.09 21.13
N PHE A 249 5.92 -13.20 20.22
CA PHE A 249 6.60 -13.53 18.98
C PHE A 249 7.97 -14.17 19.26
N GLU A 250 8.78 -13.55 20.10
CA GLU A 250 10.13 -14.01 20.47
C GLU A 250 10.14 -15.32 21.25
N GLN A 251 9.15 -15.53 22.13
CA GLN A 251 8.97 -16.77 22.88
C GLN A 251 8.61 -17.96 21.97
N ASN A 252 8.00 -17.73 20.82
CA ASN A 252 7.73 -18.79 19.84
C ASN A 252 8.95 -18.99 18.94
N LYS A 253 9.71 -20.05 19.20
CA LYS A 253 10.97 -20.34 18.49
C LYS A 253 10.79 -20.55 16.99
N GLU A 254 9.66 -21.09 16.55
CA GLU A 254 9.38 -21.30 15.13
C GLU A 254 9.21 -19.95 14.41
N LEU A 255 8.48 -18.99 15.02
CA LEU A 255 8.33 -17.65 14.46
C LEU A 255 9.65 -16.88 14.47
N SER A 256 10.37 -16.83 15.59
CA SER A 256 11.59 -16.03 15.72
C SER A 256 12.76 -16.60 14.92
N SER A 257 12.78 -17.91 14.65
CA SER A 257 13.76 -18.51 13.74
C SER A 257 13.42 -18.33 12.25
N PHE A 258 12.15 -18.13 11.91
CA PHE A 258 11.74 -17.91 10.52
C PHE A 258 11.76 -16.42 10.14
N PHE A 259 11.27 -15.55 11.01
CA PHE A 259 11.16 -14.11 10.77
C PHE A 259 12.02 -13.28 11.73
N GLN A 260 12.56 -12.18 11.21
CA GLN A 260 13.01 -11.04 12.01
C GLN A 260 11.89 -10.00 12.11
N ILE A 261 11.72 -9.37 13.26
CA ILE A 261 10.89 -8.20 13.44
C ILE A 261 11.64 -7.00 12.87
N LEU A 262 11.01 -6.24 11.98
CA LEU A 262 11.57 -4.99 11.46
C LEU A 262 10.99 -3.80 12.19
N THR A 263 9.65 -3.79 12.38
CA THR A 263 8.94 -2.70 13.03
C THR A 263 7.84 -3.20 13.95
N THR A 264 7.54 -2.37 14.94
CA THR A 264 6.38 -2.48 15.82
C THR A 264 5.46 -1.27 15.66
N SER A 265 4.26 -1.33 16.19
CA SER A 265 3.33 -0.21 16.32
C SER A 265 2.54 -0.34 17.61
N ASN A 266 1.92 0.75 18.06
CA ASN A 266 1.04 0.77 19.22
C ASN A 266 -0.42 0.79 18.76
N ASP A 267 -1.28 0.08 19.48
CA ASP A 267 -2.72 0.25 19.33
C ASP A 267 -3.23 1.49 20.10
N ILE A 268 -4.53 1.76 20.04
CA ILE A 268 -5.12 2.94 20.70
C ILE A 268 -4.97 2.92 22.23
N ASP A 269 -4.76 1.72 22.80
CA ASP A 269 -4.55 1.50 24.23
C ASP A 269 -3.06 1.47 24.60
N ASN A 270 -2.16 1.87 23.67
CA ASN A 270 -0.70 1.83 23.77
C ASN A 270 -0.11 0.41 23.94
N LYS A 271 -0.84 -0.62 23.55
CA LYS A 271 -0.33 -1.98 23.52
C LYS A 271 0.51 -2.21 22.26
N VAL A 272 1.76 -2.63 22.43
CA VAL A 272 2.74 -2.83 21.35
C VAL A 272 2.48 -4.15 20.62
N TYR A 273 2.46 -4.12 19.28
CA TYR A 273 2.39 -5.32 18.43
C TYR A 273 3.43 -5.27 17.30
N VAL A 274 3.76 -6.46 16.79
CA VAL A 274 4.64 -6.62 15.63
C VAL A 274 3.91 -6.13 14.38
N SER A 275 4.54 -5.19 13.66
CA SER A 275 3.92 -4.49 12.54
C SER A 275 4.47 -4.94 11.19
N THR A 276 5.78 -5.16 11.08
CA THR A 276 6.43 -5.67 9.85
C THR A 276 7.47 -6.73 10.21
N VAL A 277 7.45 -7.85 9.48
CA VAL A 277 8.44 -8.91 9.59
C VAL A 277 9.00 -9.28 8.23
N GLN A 278 10.24 -9.77 8.21
CA GLN A 278 10.93 -10.29 7.04
C GLN A 278 11.52 -11.66 7.38
N ALA A 279 11.31 -12.66 6.52
CA ALA A 279 11.96 -13.94 6.71
C ALA A 279 13.49 -13.84 6.54
N TRP A 280 14.22 -14.64 7.33
CA TRP A 280 15.68 -14.66 7.29
C TRP A 280 16.20 -15.23 5.96
N ASP A 281 15.68 -16.37 5.54
CA ASP A 281 16.21 -17.15 4.43
C ASP A 281 15.35 -17.08 3.15
N TYR A 282 14.13 -16.52 3.24
CA TYR A 282 13.17 -16.48 2.14
C TYR A 282 12.79 -15.04 1.76
N PRO A 283 12.42 -14.78 0.50
CA PRO A 283 11.89 -13.48 0.07
C PRO A 283 10.43 -13.32 0.51
N VAL A 284 10.16 -13.47 1.81
CA VAL A 284 8.83 -13.40 2.42
C VAL A 284 8.79 -12.21 3.37
N THR A 285 7.93 -11.25 3.07
CA THR A 285 7.67 -10.07 3.92
C THR A 285 6.21 -10.07 4.34
N ALA A 286 5.95 -9.83 5.62
CA ALA A 286 4.59 -9.75 6.10
C ALA A 286 4.34 -8.46 6.89
N PHE A 287 3.15 -7.90 6.69
CA PHE A 287 2.70 -6.62 7.24
C PHE A 287 1.41 -6.82 8.01
N GLN A 288 1.34 -6.35 9.25
CA GLN A 288 0.08 -6.26 9.97
C GLN A 288 -0.75 -5.07 9.45
N TRP A 289 -0.10 -4.03 8.98
CA TRP A 289 -0.68 -2.82 8.37
C TRP A 289 -0.95 -2.99 6.87
N HIS A 290 -1.60 -1.98 6.27
CA HIS A 290 -2.09 -2.00 4.90
C HIS A 290 -1.31 -1.04 3.98
N PRO A 291 -0.21 -1.47 3.34
CA PRO A 291 0.55 -0.60 2.44
C PRO A 291 -0.22 -0.18 1.18
N GLU A 292 -1.23 -0.96 0.77
CA GLU A 292 -2.03 -0.71 -0.43
C GLU A 292 -3.07 0.40 -0.26
N LYS A 293 -3.47 0.73 0.98
CA LYS A 293 -4.61 1.61 1.21
C LYS A 293 -4.31 3.09 0.99
N ASN A 294 -3.15 3.57 1.40
CA ASN A 294 -2.84 5.00 1.40
C ASN A 294 -3.02 5.68 0.04
N THR A 295 -2.81 4.94 -1.05
CA THR A 295 -2.92 5.47 -2.42
C THR A 295 -4.25 5.12 -3.10
N PHE A 296 -4.87 3.99 -2.73
CA PHE A 296 -5.92 3.40 -3.56
C PHE A 296 -7.26 3.16 -2.86
N GLU A 297 -7.41 3.52 -1.57
CA GLU A 297 -8.66 3.39 -0.82
C GLU A 297 -9.07 4.71 -0.18
N TRP A 298 -10.30 5.15 -0.41
CA TRP A 298 -10.82 6.46 0.01
C TRP A 298 -12.03 6.34 0.94
N GLY A 299 -12.51 5.11 1.19
CA GLY A 299 -13.76 4.87 1.92
C GLY A 299 -13.74 5.21 3.41
N TYR A 300 -12.55 5.44 4.00
CA TYR A 300 -12.39 5.79 5.41
C TYR A 300 -11.51 7.02 5.59
N SER A 301 -12.00 7.98 6.37
CA SER A 301 -11.30 9.25 6.64
C SER A 301 -9.97 9.10 7.38
N MET A 302 -9.73 7.95 8.01
CA MET A 302 -8.48 7.68 8.74
C MET A 302 -7.37 7.12 7.85
N ILE A 303 -7.63 6.82 6.58
CA ILE A 303 -6.58 6.42 5.65
C ILE A 303 -5.69 7.64 5.36
N PRO A 304 -4.38 7.58 5.63
CA PRO A 304 -3.50 8.71 5.35
C PRO A 304 -3.21 8.84 3.85
N HIS A 305 -3.46 10.05 3.31
CA HIS A 305 -3.26 10.36 1.88
C HIS A 305 -2.21 11.45 1.67
N THR A 306 -1.33 11.68 2.66
CA THR A 306 -0.22 12.62 2.49
C THR A 306 0.76 12.13 1.44
N GLU A 307 1.56 13.03 0.87
CA GLU A 307 2.61 12.69 -0.09
C GLU A 307 3.52 11.56 0.45
N TYR A 308 3.97 11.68 1.71
CA TYR A 308 4.78 10.65 2.37
C TYR A 308 4.07 9.29 2.48
N ALA A 309 2.76 9.28 2.77
CA ALA A 309 1.99 8.05 2.83
C ALA A 309 1.90 7.36 1.45
N VAL A 310 1.75 8.15 0.38
CA VAL A 310 1.78 7.66 -1.00
C VAL A 310 3.16 7.12 -1.38
N GLU A 311 4.24 7.83 -1.01
CA GLU A 311 5.61 7.36 -1.21
C GLU A 311 5.88 6.02 -0.51
N VAL A 312 5.40 5.84 0.73
CA VAL A 312 5.49 4.56 1.45
C VAL A 312 4.84 3.45 0.65
N THR A 313 3.60 3.64 0.18
CA THR A 313 2.91 2.67 -0.70
C THR A 313 3.77 2.28 -1.89
N GLN A 314 4.32 3.28 -2.60
CA GLN A 314 5.10 3.07 -3.82
C GLN A 314 6.42 2.33 -3.53
N HIS A 315 7.13 2.67 -2.46
CA HIS A 315 8.36 1.98 -2.07
C HIS A 315 8.12 0.51 -1.72
N VAL A 316 7.03 0.21 -1.00
CA VAL A 316 6.65 -1.16 -0.63
C VAL A 316 6.27 -1.97 -1.87
N ALA A 317 5.46 -1.41 -2.77
CA ALA A 317 5.10 -2.05 -4.03
C ALA A 317 6.32 -2.33 -4.92
N ASN A 318 7.20 -1.34 -5.06
CA ASN A 318 8.44 -1.45 -5.82
C ASN A 318 9.36 -2.56 -5.29
N HIS A 319 9.38 -2.81 -3.98
CA HIS A 319 10.18 -3.90 -3.41
C HIS A 319 9.66 -5.27 -3.84
N LEU A 320 8.35 -5.54 -3.74
CA LEU A 320 7.74 -6.80 -4.17
C LEU A 320 8.06 -7.09 -5.64
N VAL A 321 7.79 -6.11 -6.51
CA VAL A 321 7.98 -6.29 -7.95
C VAL A 321 9.48 -6.41 -8.32
N ARG A 322 10.35 -5.69 -7.60
CA ARG A 322 11.81 -5.86 -7.77
C ARG A 322 12.27 -7.26 -7.41
N GLU A 323 11.76 -7.85 -6.34
CA GLU A 323 12.05 -9.23 -5.98
C GLU A 323 11.50 -10.22 -7.01
N ALA A 324 10.28 -9.98 -7.52
CA ALA A 324 9.67 -10.80 -8.58
C ALA A 324 10.47 -10.73 -9.91
N ARG A 325 11.10 -9.61 -10.22
CA ARG A 325 11.98 -9.48 -11.41
C ARG A 325 13.20 -10.40 -11.36
N LYS A 326 13.61 -10.84 -10.16
CA LYS A 326 14.73 -11.80 -9.99
C LYS A 326 14.32 -13.25 -10.23
N SER A 327 13.02 -13.56 -10.32
CA SER A 327 12.52 -14.90 -10.64
C SER A 327 13.03 -15.32 -12.02
N SER A 328 13.43 -16.57 -12.14
CA SER A 328 13.82 -17.19 -13.41
C SER A 328 12.62 -17.66 -14.24
N ASN A 329 11.43 -17.74 -13.63
CA ASN A 329 10.22 -18.16 -14.31
C ASN A 329 9.84 -17.20 -15.46
N ARG A 330 9.57 -17.78 -16.64
CA ARG A 330 9.16 -17.06 -17.87
C ARG A 330 7.93 -17.76 -18.46
N PRO A 331 6.74 -17.55 -17.87
CA PRO A 331 5.54 -18.22 -18.33
C PRO A 331 5.19 -17.79 -19.76
N PRO A 332 4.54 -18.68 -20.56
CA PRO A 332 4.08 -18.34 -21.89
C PRO A 332 3.12 -17.14 -21.86
N ALA A 333 3.39 -16.11 -22.66
CA ALA A 333 2.62 -14.86 -22.65
C ALA A 333 1.12 -15.09 -22.91
N GLN A 334 0.77 -16.02 -23.78
CA GLN A 334 -0.63 -16.36 -24.09
C GLN A 334 -1.36 -16.91 -22.86
N LYS A 335 -0.75 -17.81 -22.10
CA LYS A 335 -1.35 -18.36 -20.87
C LYS A 335 -1.53 -17.30 -19.78
N VAL A 336 -0.58 -16.35 -19.69
CA VAL A 336 -0.72 -15.19 -18.80
C VAL A 336 -1.93 -14.36 -19.21
N LEU A 337 -2.11 -14.03 -20.49
CA LEU A 337 -3.24 -13.24 -21.00
C LEU A 337 -4.60 -13.93 -20.78
N GLU A 338 -4.65 -15.25 -20.85
CA GLU A 338 -5.86 -16.05 -20.57
C GLU A 338 -6.26 -16.03 -19.08
N SER A 339 -5.31 -15.75 -18.18
CA SER A 339 -5.51 -15.80 -16.73
C SER A 339 -5.48 -14.44 -16.04
N ILE A 340 -5.16 -13.36 -16.76
CA ILE A 340 -4.92 -12.03 -16.19
C ILE A 340 -6.19 -11.40 -15.62
N ILE A 341 -6.01 -10.54 -14.61
CA ILE A 341 -7.11 -9.83 -13.93
C ILE A 341 -7.98 -9.00 -14.89
N TYR A 342 -7.46 -8.55 -16.03
CA TYR A 342 -8.22 -7.78 -17.04
C TYR A 342 -9.34 -8.57 -17.74
N ASN A 343 -9.39 -9.89 -17.56
CA ASN A 343 -10.53 -10.71 -18.01
C ASN A 343 -11.76 -10.56 -17.09
N TYR A 344 -11.63 -9.81 -15.98
CA TYR A 344 -12.69 -9.54 -15.02
C TYR A 344 -12.94 -8.04 -14.94
N SER A 345 -14.17 -7.64 -14.70
CA SER A 345 -14.54 -6.23 -14.49
C SER A 345 -14.60 -5.92 -13.01
N PRO A 346 -13.94 -4.84 -12.53
CA PRO A 346 -14.08 -4.42 -11.16
C PRO A 346 -15.48 -3.85 -10.90
N THR A 347 -15.98 -4.06 -9.69
CA THR A 347 -17.25 -3.52 -9.21
C THR A 347 -16.96 -2.41 -8.21
N PHE A 348 -17.56 -1.23 -8.41
CA PHE A 348 -17.46 -0.13 -7.47
C PHE A 348 -18.20 -0.46 -6.16
N GLY A 349 -17.44 -0.66 -5.09
CA GLY A 349 -17.94 -1.04 -3.76
C GLY A 349 -18.48 0.12 -2.96
N GLY A 350 -18.09 1.36 -3.25
CA GLY A 350 -18.49 2.58 -2.53
C GLY A 350 -20.01 2.80 -2.47
N LYS A 351 -20.75 2.34 -3.48
CA LYS A 351 -22.23 2.33 -3.46
C LYS A 351 -22.83 1.45 -2.36
N ALA A 352 -22.11 0.46 -1.89
CA ALA A 352 -22.53 -0.42 -0.81
C ALA A 352 -22.27 0.19 0.59
N GLY A 353 -21.66 1.39 0.67
CA GLY A 353 -21.58 2.24 1.85
C GLY A 353 -20.48 1.90 2.85
N LYS A 354 -19.79 0.76 2.75
CA LYS A 354 -18.61 0.40 3.58
C LYS A 354 -17.86 -0.75 2.89
N GLY A 355 -16.55 -0.76 2.99
CA GLY A 355 -15.70 -1.78 2.42
C GLY A 355 -14.58 -1.17 1.58
N PHE A 356 -14.25 -1.82 0.49
CA PHE A 356 -13.27 -1.34 -0.48
C PHE A 356 -13.95 -0.45 -1.52
N ASP A 357 -13.21 0.50 -2.11
CA ASP A 357 -13.74 1.36 -3.16
C ASP A 357 -14.12 0.55 -4.41
N GLU A 358 -13.27 -0.39 -4.81
CA GLU A 358 -13.52 -1.30 -5.92
C GLU A 358 -13.08 -2.72 -5.57
N VAL A 359 -13.80 -3.70 -6.08
CA VAL A 359 -13.50 -5.13 -5.90
C VAL A 359 -13.69 -5.91 -7.19
N TYR A 360 -12.84 -6.89 -7.43
CA TYR A 360 -13.07 -7.95 -8.41
C TYR A 360 -13.77 -9.10 -7.68
N ILE A 361 -14.95 -9.52 -8.14
CA ILE A 361 -15.74 -10.59 -7.53
C ILE A 361 -15.72 -11.80 -8.44
N PHE A 362 -15.46 -12.97 -7.85
CA PHE A 362 -15.42 -14.28 -8.51
C PHE A 362 -16.51 -15.16 -7.89
N THR A 363 -17.33 -15.80 -8.75
CA THR A 363 -18.49 -16.65 -8.37
C THR A 363 -18.45 -17.99 -9.08
#